data_155f369ab3c648c554bee3a81bcb5076
#
_entry.id   155f369ab3c648c554bee3a81bcb5076
#
_cell.length_a   1.000
_cell.length_b   1.000
_cell.length_c   1.000
_cell.angle_alpha   90.00
_cell.angle_beta   90.00
_cell.angle_gamma   90.00
#
_symmetry.space_group_name_H-M   'P 1'
#
loop_
_entity.id
_entity.type
_entity.pdbx_description
1 polymer ?
#
loop_
_entity_poly.entity_id
_entity_poly.type
_entity_poly.pdbx_seq_one_letter_code
_entity_poly.pdbx_strand_id
1 'polypeptide(L)'
;MAIGYACLNIGTPNTNIRSVMQRNATAEKLTEVITHNLEALEKMVDYNIANGIRLYRISSDLIPFGSSPVNMLDWPETHKEVFDRIGTKIRRGSMRVSFHPGQYTVLNSPDEDVVARAILDLAYHDKMLECLGVDNKNKIVLHVGGIYGDKEAALDRFAENFQRLPESVQNRLIIENDDRLYNSEEVLELTNRLQIPSVFDNLHHAINPPPSGGDDRYWIAAAAKTWKARDGKQKIHYSQQAPGKRPGAHTDTIQLDTFQQFYNQLDDPTIDIMLEVKDKNLSAIKCQNATTANPRPVLLEKEWGRYKYAVLERSPAIYQAIRTLLKDKETYPVHELYRLIDTAFAEELCPGYAENAAAHVWGYFKKHATNAERRQYEKNLANYRNNTGTLATMKRQLFKLAEKYDSDYLLQSLYFYLE
;
A
#
# COMPACT_ATOMS: atom_id res chain seq x y z
N MET A 1 -15.74 -1.48 -9.23
CA MET A 1 -14.51 -0.74 -8.90
C MET A 1 -13.91 -1.29 -7.62
N ALA A 2 -12.59 -1.42 -7.57
CA ALA A 2 -11.85 -1.68 -6.35
C ALA A 2 -10.83 -0.56 -6.13
N ILE A 3 -10.71 -0.07 -4.89
CA ILE A 3 -9.68 0.86 -4.48
C ILE A 3 -8.71 0.09 -3.59
N GLY A 4 -7.43 0.14 -3.91
CA GLY A 4 -6.40 -0.61 -3.23
C GLY A 4 -5.18 0.22 -2.89
N TYR A 5 -4.19 -0.42 -2.28
CA TYR A 5 -2.94 0.20 -1.82
C TYR A 5 -1.74 -0.72 -2.02
N ALA A 6 -0.54 -0.21 -1.76
CA ALA A 6 0.71 -0.89 -2.07
C ALA A 6 1.51 -1.31 -0.83
N CYS A 7 2.03 -2.52 -0.86
CA CYS A 7 3.10 -3.11 -0.09
C CYS A 7 2.83 -3.34 1.39
N LEU A 8 2.65 -2.28 2.19
CA LEU A 8 2.62 -2.36 3.64
C LEU A 8 1.25 -2.01 4.20
N ASN A 9 0.92 -2.58 5.35
CA ASN A 9 -0.31 -2.29 6.10
C ASN A 9 0.01 -1.53 7.39
N ILE A 10 -0.79 -0.51 7.71
CA ILE A 10 -0.70 0.26 8.94
C ILE A 10 -1.85 -0.13 9.86
N GLY A 11 -1.55 -0.37 11.13
CA GLY A 11 -2.57 -0.70 12.13
C GLY A 11 -2.91 -2.18 12.23
N THR A 12 -2.04 -3.07 11.71
CA THR A 12 -2.14 -4.52 11.89
C THR A 12 -0.82 -5.04 12.46
N PRO A 13 -0.82 -5.71 13.63
CA PRO A 13 0.39 -6.24 14.23
C PRO A 13 1.09 -7.27 13.34
N ASN A 14 2.42 -7.29 13.39
CA ASN A 14 3.26 -8.32 12.74
C ASN A 14 3.02 -8.42 11.22
N THR A 15 2.86 -7.28 10.54
CA THR A 15 2.76 -7.18 9.07
C THR A 15 3.99 -6.51 8.44
N ASN A 16 5.05 -6.28 9.21
CA ASN A 16 6.31 -5.75 8.70
C ASN A 16 7.04 -6.79 7.86
N ILE A 17 7.49 -6.41 6.68
CA ILE A 17 8.37 -7.22 5.83
C ILE A 17 9.81 -7.06 6.31
N ARG A 18 10.52 -8.18 6.44
CA ARG A 18 11.93 -8.24 6.86
C ARG A 18 12.84 -8.43 5.67
N SER A 19 14.03 -7.85 5.74
CA SER A 19 15.12 -8.03 4.77
C SER A 19 16.32 -8.72 5.42
N VAL A 20 17.25 -9.19 4.59
CA VAL A 20 18.50 -9.82 5.01
C VAL A 20 19.66 -9.15 4.27
N MET A 21 20.73 -8.78 4.97
CA MET A 21 21.96 -8.35 4.30
C MET A 21 22.64 -9.57 3.66
N GLN A 22 23.20 -9.41 2.45
CA GLN A 22 23.81 -10.50 1.70
C GLN A 22 24.82 -11.31 2.53
N ARG A 23 25.67 -10.66 3.32
CA ARG A 23 26.65 -11.33 4.21
C ARG A 23 26.03 -12.25 5.26
N ASN A 24 24.73 -12.11 5.55
CA ASN A 24 23.97 -12.87 6.55
C ASN A 24 22.95 -13.82 5.91
N ALA A 25 22.95 -13.96 4.58
CA ALA A 25 21.98 -14.72 3.82
C ALA A 25 22.32 -16.23 3.83
N THR A 26 22.33 -16.85 5.03
CA THR A 26 22.41 -18.31 5.15
C THR A 26 21.05 -18.95 4.83
N ALA A 27 21.05 -20.23 4.49
CA ALA A 27 19.82 -20.97 4.20
C ALA A 27 18.80 -20.90 5.35
N GLU A 28 19.27 -21.05 6.60
CA GLU A 28 18.45 -20.98 7.81
C GLU A 28 17.84 -19.57 7.96
N LYS A 29 18.69 -18.52 7.78
CA LYS A 29 18.22 -17.14 7.94
C LYS A 29 17.24 -16.72 6.85
N LEU A 30 17.49 -17.14 5.61
CA LEU A 30 16.55 -16.93 4.51
C LEU A 30 15.21 -17.63 4.77
N THR A 31 15.23 -18.90 5.20
CA THR A 31 14.02 -19.65 5.54
C THR A 31 13.22 -18.96 6.66
N GLU A 32 13.88 -18.53 7.75
CA GLU A 32 13.24 -17.80 8.85
C GLU A 32 12.54 -16.52 8.34
N VAL A 33 13.25 -15.73 7.52
CA VAL A 33 12.72 -14.45 7.04
C VAL A 33 11.61 -14.64 6.00
N ILE A 34 11.74 -15.61 5.10
CA ILE A 34 10.70 -15.96 4.12
C ILE A 34 9.42 -16.40 4.85
N THR A 35 9.54 -17.29 5.84
CA THR A 35 8.40 -17.75 6.64
C THR A 35 7.69 -16.56 7.29
N HIS A 36 8.46 -15.67 7.98
CA HIS A 36 7.89 -14.47 8.59
C HIS A 36 7.18 -13.56 7.58
N ASN A 37 7.79 -13.32 6.41
CA ASN A 37 7.23 -12.44 5.39
C ASN A 37 5.95 -13.01 4.77
N LEU A 38 5.88 -14.32 4.57
CA LEU A 38 4.66 -14.98 4.09
C LEU A 38 3.54 -14.95 5.14
N GLU A 39 3.85 -15.13 6.42
CA GLU A 39 2.88 -14.95 7.51
C GLU A 39 2.39 -13.50 7.60
N ALA A 40 3.28 -12.52 7.39
CA ALA A 40 2.91 -11.12 7.32
C ALA A 40 1.99 -10.83 6.13
N LEU A 41 2.29 -11.38 4.94
CA LEU A 41 1.43 -11.29 3.77
C LEU A 41 0.04 -11.89 4.05
N GLU A 42 -0.02 -13.06 4.71
CA GLU A 42 -1.29 -13.70 5.05
C GLU A 42 -2.16 -12.79 5.93
N LYS A 43 -1.58 -12.16 6.96
CA LYS A 43 -2.27 -11.19 7.83
C LYS A 43 -2.76 -9.96 7.07
N MET A 44 -1.95 -9.45 6.13
CA MET A 44 -2.36 -8.33 5.26
C MET A 44 -3.53 -8.73 4.34
N VAL A 45 -3.53 -9.94 3.80
CA VAL A 45 -4.63 -10.48 3.01
C VAL A 45 -5.90 -10.63 3.86
N ASP A 46 -5.79 -11.17 5.07
CA ASP A 46 -6.92 -11.29 6.01
C ASP A 46 -7.50 -9.92 6.37
N TYR A 47 -6.63 -8.94 6.65
CA TYR A 47 -7.04 -7.55 6.89
C TYR A 47 -7.80 -6.97 5.69
N ASN A 48 -7.27 -7.16 4.48
CA ASN A 48 -7.89 -6.66 3.26
C ASN A 48 -9.28 -7.25 3.04
N ILE A 49 -9.44 -8.56 3.24
CA ILE A 49 -10.74 -9.25 3.14
C ILE A 49 -11.73 -8.70 4.18
N ALA A 50 -11.31 -8.56 5.45
CA ALA A 50 -12.14 -8.06 6.53
C ALA A 50 -12.57 -6.59 6.34
N ASN A 51 -11.85 -5.81 5.54
CA ASN A 51 -12.13 -4.41 5.25
C ASN A 51 -12.63 -4.18 3.81
N GLY A 52 -12.93 -5.23 3.05
CA GLY A 52 -13.48 -5.11 1.70
C GLY A 52 -12.50 -4.58 0.65
N ILE A 53 -11.19 -4.58 0.94
CA ILE A 53 -10.15 -4.17 0.00
C ILE A 53 -9.88 -5.33 -0.96
N ARG A 54 -10.20 -5.12 -2.25
CA ARG A 54 -10.13 -6.16 -3.28
C ARG A 54 -9.06 -5.91 -4.34
N LEU A 55 -8.22 -4.91 -4.12
CA LEU A 55 -7.07 -4.59 -4.96
C LEU A 55 -5.85 -4.39 -4.05
N TYR A 56 -4.77 -5.13 -4.30
CA TYR A 56 -3.59 -5.03 -3.45
C TYR A 56 -2.31 -5.25 -4.26
N ARG A 57 -1.29 -4.40 -4.06
CA ARG A 57 0.05 -4.58 -4.62
C ARG A 57 0.95 -5.20 -3.56
N ILE A 58 1.38 -6.44 -3.79
CA ILE A 58 2.28 -7.18 -2.90
C ILE A 58 3.69 -6.57 -3.01
N SER A 59 4.45 -6.54 -1.90
CA SER A 59 5.84 -6.08 -1.92
C SER A 59 6.75 -7.03 -2.69
N SER A 60 7.61 -6.50 -3.54
CA SER A 60 8.67 -7.26 -4.23
C SER A 60 9.70 -7.86 -3.25
N ASP A 61 9.81 -7.32 -2.03
CA ASP A 61 10.75 -7.75 -1.00
C ASP A 61 10.28 -8.99 -0.20
N LEU A 62 9.19 -9.63 -0.63
CA LEU A 62 8.58 -10.74 0.10
C LEU A 62 9.55 -11.93 0.28
N ILE A 63 10.30 -12.27 -0.78
CA ILE A 63 11.34 -13.28 -0.77
C ILE A 63 12.70 -12.58 -0.93
N PRO A 64 13.51 -12.47 0.13
CA PRO A 64 14.83 -11.86 0.03
C PRO A 64 15.70 -12.57 -1.02
N PHE A 65 16.29 -11.79 -1.92
CA PHE A 65 17.10 -12.30 -3.04
C PHE A 65 16.38 -13.30 -3.95
N GLY A 66 15.07 -13.19 -4.11
CA GLY A 66 14.26 -14.18 -4.84
C GLY A 66 14.61 -14.32 -6.33
N SER A 67 15.18 -13.28 -6.95
CA SER A 67 15.70 -13.30 -8.33
C SER A 67 17.23 -13.46 -8.42
N SER A 68 17.92 -13.61 -7.26
CA SER A 68 19.38 -13.61 -7.19
C SER A 68 19.93 -14.98 -6.84
N PRO A 69 21.13 -15.38 -7.36
CA PRO A 69 21.82 -16.61 -6.99
C PRO A 69 22.25 -16.66 -5.51
N VAL A 70 22.12 -15.58 -4.76
CA VAL A 70 22.33 -15.55 -3.30
C VAL A 70 21.30 -16.41 -2.58
N ASN A 71 20.07 -16.50 -3.10
CA ASN A 71 19.03 -17.36 -2.55
C ASN A 71 18.88 -18.62 -3.41
N MET A 72 19.49 -19.69 -2.96
CA MET A 72 19.45 -21.00 -3.62
C MET A 72 18.37 -21.93 -3.07
N LEU A 73 17.49 -21.42 -2.19
CA LEU A 73 16.40 -22.22 -1.63
C LEU A 73 15.33 -22.51 -2.69
N ASP A 74 14.81 -23.72 -2.67
CA ASP A 74 13.56 -24.04 -3.35
C ASP A 74 12.37 -23.53 -2.50
N TRP A 75 12.27 -22.19 -2.39
CA TRP A 75 11.25 -21.53 -1.57
C TRP A 75 9.81 -21.79 -2.09
N PRO A 76 9.56 -22.02 -3.40
CA PRO A 76 8.23 -22.40 -3.87
C PRO A 76 7.73 -23.70 -3.26
N GLU A 77 8.56 -24.75 -3.27
CA GLU A 77 8.19 -26.06 -2.74
C GLU A 77 8.22 -26.06 -1.19
N THR A 78 9.26 -25.46 -0.59
CA THR A 78 9.41 -25.40 0.87
C THR A 78 8.22 -24.70 1.55
N HIS A 79 7.61 -23.70 0.90
CA HIS A 79 6.50 -22.91 1.47
C HIS A 79 5.17 -23.14 0.73
N LYS A 80 5.06 -24.21 -0.04
CA LYS A 80 3.90 -24.50 -0.89
C LYS A 80 2.58 -24.42 -0.16
N GLU A 81 2.46 -25.03 1.02
CA GLU A 81 1.22 -25.02 1.82
C GLU A 81 0.81 -23.60 2.23
N VAL A 82 1.78 -22.73 2.54
CA VAL A 82 1.52 -21.33 2.90
C VAL A 82 1.04 -20.56 1.69
N PHE A 83 1.69 -20.71 0.53
CA PHE A 83 1.25 -20.10 -0.72
C PHE A 83 -0.16 -20.54 -1.12
N ASP A 84 -0.45 -21.83 -1.06
CA ASP A 84 -1.77 -22.39 -1.38
C ASP A 84 -2.86 -21.81 -0.46
N ARG A 85 -2.56 -21.64 0.82
CA ARG A 85 -3.47 -21.06 1.81
C ARG A 85 -3.73 -19.59 1.53
N ILE A 86 -2.68 -18.78 1.31
CA ILE A 86 -2.78 -17.36 0.97
C ILE A 86 -3.54 -17.19 -0.36
N GLY A 87 -3.16 -17.94 -1.39
CA GLY A 87 -3.81 -17.89 -2.69
C GLY A 87 -5.29 -18.26 -2.64
N THR A 88 -5.66 -19.24 -1.81
CA THR A 88 -7.06 -19.58 -1.57
C THR A 88 -7.83 -18.42 -0.94
N LYS A 89 -7.25 -17.71 0.04
CA LYS A 89 -7.85 -16.51 0.64
C LYS A 89 -8.03 -15.40 -0.41
N ILE A 90 -7.00 -15.13 -1.21
CA ILE A 90 -7.04 -14.13 -2.30
C ILE A 90 -8.19 -14.43 -3.27
N ARG A 91 -8.30 -15.67 -3.77
CA ARG A 91 -9.36 -16.08 -4.69
C ARG A 91 -10.74 -16.02 -4.07
N ARG A 92 -10.93 -16.53 -2.84
CA ARG A 92 -12.22 -16.47 -2.11
C ARG A 92 -12.63 -15.04 -1.79
N GLY A 93 -11.68 -14.18 -1.48
CA GLY A 93 -11.90 -12.75 -1.24
C GLY A 93 -12.14 -11.94 -2.53
N SER A 94 -12.09 -12.59 -3.72
CA SER A 94 -12.14 -11.90 -5.02
C SER A 94 -11.15 -10.74 -5.10
N MET A 95 -9.96 -10.92 -4.51
CA MET A 95 -8.92 -9.91 -4.46
C MET A 95 -8.05 -10.04 -5.72
N ARG A 96 -7.81 -8.93 -6.38
CA ARG A 96 -6.84 -8.79 -7.47
C ARG A 96 -5.52 -8.31 -6.88
N VAL A 97 -4.46 -9.09 -7.10
CA VAL A 97 -3.12 -8.72 -6.62
C VAL A 97 -2.21 -8.33 -7.77
N SER A 98 -1.15 -7.62 -7.48
CA SER A 98 -0.13 -7.24 -8.47
C SER A 98 1.22 -7.07 -7.81
N PHE A 99 2.28 -7.03 -8.63
CA PHE A 99 3.61 -6.59 -8.24
C PHE A 99 4.00 -5.34 -9.01
N HIS A 100 4.99 -4.65 -8.49
CA HIS A 100 5.68 -3.57 -9.17
C HIS A 100 7.17 -3.70 -8.84
N PRO A 101 7.97 -4.35 -9.71
CA PRO A 101 9.41 -4.49 -9.56
C PRO A 101 10.10 -3.16 -9.33
N GLY A 102 11.25 -3.21 -8.67
CA GLY A 102 12.04 -2.00 -8.38
C GLY A 102 12.60 -1.35 -9.65
N GLN A 103 13.02 -0.10 -9.52
CA GLN A 103 13.58 0.72 -10.62
C GLN A 103 14.82 0.13 -11.33
N TYR A 104 15.39 -0.95 -10.79
CA TYR A 104 16.54 -1.64 -11.39
C TYR A 104 16.13 -2.72 -12.41
N THR A 105 14.86 -3.05 -12.49
CA THR A 105 14.29 -4.03 -13.42
C THR A 105 13.98 -3.31 -14.73
N VAL A 106 14.95 -3.24 -15.62
CA VAL A 106 14.86 -2.50 -16.87
C VAL A 106 15.17 -3.41 -18.07
N LEU A 107 14.22 -3.51 -18.99
CA LEU A 107 14.35 -4.32 -20.22
C LEU A 107 15.05 -3.58 -21.36
N ASN A 108 15.16 -2.26 -21.30
CA ASN A 108 15.67 -1.44 -22.37
C ASN A 108 17.16 -1.03 -22.23
N SER A 109 17.86 -1.64 -21.27
CA SER A 109 19.28 -1.38 -21.06
C SER A 109 20.12 -1.80 -22.28
N PRO A 110 21.16 -1.03 -22.68
CA PRO A 110 22.15 -1.50 -23.64
C PRO A 110 23.11 -2.54 -23.05
N ASP A 111 23.13 -2.73 -21.74
CA ASP A 111 23.95 -3.70 -21.01
C ASP A 111 23.16 -5.02 -20.89
N GLU A 112 23.67 -6.06 -21.54
CA GLU A 112 23.02 -7.38 -21.58
C GLU A 112 22.94 -8.03 -20.18
N ASP A 113 23.91 -7.80 -19.29
CA ASP A 113 23.87 -8.32 -17.92
C ASP A 113 22.75 -7.65 -17.11
N VAL A 114 22.44 -6.39 -17.37
CA VAL A 114 21.30 -5.69 -16.76
C VAL A 114 19.99 -6.30 -17.25
N VAL A 115 19.87 -6.53 -18.55
CA VAL A 115 18.68 -7.17 -19.17
C VAL A 115 18.48 -8.58 -18.63
N ALA A 116 19.54 -9.38 -18.56
CA ALA A 116 19.47 -10.75 -18.04
C ALA A 116 18.95 -10.77 -16.58
N ARG A 117 19.45 -9.86 -15.73
CA ARG A 117 18.95 -9.72 -14.36
C ARG A 117 17.50 -9.26 -14.31
N ALA A 118 17.09 -8.36 -15.20
CA ALA A 118 15.69 -7.89 -15.28
C ALA A 118 14.75 -9.03 -15.68
N ILE A 119 15.14 -9.91 -16.63
CA ILE A 119 14.38 -11.09 -17.01
C ILE A 119 14.22 -12.05 -15.83
N LEU A 120 15.29 -12.31 -15.07
CA LEU A 120 15.23 -13.14 -13.86
C LEU A 120 14.31 -12.53 -12.79
N ASP A 121 14.35 -11.21 -12.63
CA ASP A 121 13.52 -10.53 -11.66
C ASP A 121 12.02 -10.57 -12.04
N LEU A 122 11.70 -10.39 -13.32
CA LEU A 122 10.33 -10.54 -13.81
C LEU A 122 9.85 -12.00 -13.69
N ALA A 123 10.70 -12.98 -13.97
CA ALA A 123 10.39 -14.39 -13.77
C ALA A 123 10.13 -14.73 -12.29
N TYR A 124 10.87 -14.11 -11.36
CA TYR A 124 10.63 -14.23 -9.93
C TYR A 124 9.23 -13.72 -9.54
N HIS A 125 8.83 -12.54 -10.02
CA HIS A 125 7.51 -11.98 -9.73
C HIS A 125 6.37 -12.83 -10.30
N ASP A 126 6.56 -13.35 -11.51
CA ASP A 126 5.62 -14.30 -12.13
C ASP A 126 5.50 -15.58 -11.31
N LYS A 127 6.65 -16.14 -10.87
CA LYS A 127 6.70 -17.33 -10.03
C LYS A 127 5.95 -17.13 -8.70
N MET A 128 6.04 -15.94 -8.11
CA MET A 128 5.26 -15.60 -6.92
C MET A 128 3.75 -15.66 -7.19
N LEU A 129 3.29 -15.10 -8.31
CA LEU A 129 1.86 -15.16 -8.70
C LEU A 129 1.40 -16.57 -9.04
N GLU A 130 2.28 -17.39 -9.65
CA GLU A 130 2.01 -18.82 -9.87
C GLU A 130 1.83 -19.57 -8.56
N CYS A 131 2.76 -19.40 -7.59
CA CYS A 131 2.67 -20.05 -6.27
C CYS A 131 1.38 -19.66 -5.52
N LEU A 132 0.89 -18.43 -5.70
CA LEU A 132 -0.42 -18.01 -5.17
C LEU A 132 -1.61 -18.57 -5.95
N GLY A 133 -1.37 -19.24 -7.09
CA GLY A 133 -2.41 -19.82 -7.92
C GLY A 133 -3.41 -18.81 -8.47
N VAL A 134 -2.93 -17.60 -8.82
CA VAL A 134 -3.75 -16.53 -9.41
C VAL A 134 -3.56 -16.45 -10.92
N ASP A 135 -4.60 -16.03 -11.64
CA ASP A 135 -4.63 -15.95 -13.10
C ASP A 135 -3.87 -14.72 -13.66
N ASN A 136 -3.85 -14.59 -15.00
CA ASN A 136 -3.16 -13.51 -15.72
C ASN A 136 -3.80 -12.11 -15.53
N LYS A 137 -4.94 -11.99 -14.87
CA LYS A 137 -5.52 -10.70 -14.46
C LYS A 137 -4.74 -10.05 -13.32
N ASN A 138 -3.89 -10.84 -12.66
CA ASN A 138 -2.97 -10.40 -11.62
C ASN A 138 -1.65 -10.03 -12.29
N LYS A 139 -1.32 -8.75 -12.32
CA LYS A 139 -0.34 -8.14 -13.21
C LYS A 139 0.99 -7.80 -12.53
N ILE A 140 2.02 -7.66 -13.35
CA ILE A 140 3.33 -7.10 -13.00
C ILE A 140 3.43 -5.75 -13.72
N VAL A 141 3.52 -4.66 -12.94
CA VAL A 141 3.66 -3.30 -13.46
C VAL A 141 5.14 -2.99 -13.64
N LEU A 142 5.51 -2.39 -14.77
CA LEU A 142 6.90 -2.02 -15.04
C LEU A 142 6.94 -0.64 -15.69
N HIS A 143 7.97 0.15 -15.39
CA HIS A 143 8.34 1.33 -16.17
C HIS A 143 9.25 0.92 -17.35
N VAL A 144 9.29 1.75 -18.39
CA VAL A 144 10.12 1.47 -19.57
C VAL A 144 11.62 1.43 -19.21
N GLY A 145 12.08 2.34 -18.37
CA GLY A 145 13.48 2.43 -17.92
C GLY A 145 14.21 3.66 -18.45
N GLY A 146 15.50 3.56 -18.76
CA GLY A 146 16.34 4.67 -19.19
C GLY A 146 16.22 5.00 -20.68
N ILE A 147 16.66 6.21 -21.11
CA ILE A 147 16.75 6.61 -22.53
C ILE A 147 18.11 6.32 -23.16
N TYR A 148 19.17 6.20 -22.37
CA TYR A 148 20.52 5.83 -22.79
C TYR A 148 21.06 6.63 -24.01
N GLY A 149 20.69 7.92 -24.10
CA GLY A 149 21.10 8.84 -25.16
C GLY A 149 20.25 8.79 -26.43
N ASP A 150 19.46 7.74 -26.63
CA ASP A 150 18.55 7.56 -27.76
C ASP A 150 17.27 6.87 -27.29
N LYS A 151 16.19 7.64 -27.20
CA LYS A 151 14.90 7.20 -26.67
C LYS A 151 14.23 6.17 -27.60
N GLU A 152 14.29 6.37 -28.93
CA GLU A 152 13.70 5.47 -29.91
C GLU A 152 14.39 4.10 -29.89
N ALA A 153 15.72 4.09 -29.94
CA ALA A 153 16.50 2.87 -29.79
C ALA A 153 16.28 2.16 -28.43
N ALA A 154 16.00 2.91 -27.37
CA ALA A 154 15.67 2.35 -26.06
C ALA A 154 14.28 1.67 -26.06
N LEU A 155 13.30 2.23 -26.76
CA LEU A 155 11.97 1.60 -26.94
C LEU A 155 12.07 0.34 -27.82
N ASP A 156 12.92 0.35 -28.85
CA ASP A 156 13.18 -0.83 -29.69
C ASP A 156 13.82 -1.96 -28.87
N ARG A 157 14.85 -1.66 -28.08
CA ARG A 157 15.46 -2.66 -27.17
C ARG A 157 14.45 -3.22 -26.18
N PHE A 158 13.56 -2.36 -25.64
CA PHE A 158 12.49 -2.86 -24.78
C PHE A 158 11.63 -3.90 -25.50
N ALA A 159 11.18 -3.57 -26.71
CA ALA A 159 10.33 -4.44 -27.51
C ALA A 159 11.03 -5.76 -27.89
N GLU A 160 12.30 -5.71 -28.24
CA GLU A 160 13.11 -6.90 -28.54
C GLU A 160 13.28 -7.79 -27.30
N ASN A 161 13.66 -7.21 -26.15
CA ASN A 161 13.86 -7.94 -24.92
C ASN A 161 12.55 -8.47 -24.31
N PHE A 162 11.42 -7.78 -24.55
CA PHE A 162 10.10 -8.31 -24.19
C PHE A 162 9.82 -9.67 -24.84
N GLN A 163 10.24 -9.88 -26.08
CA GLN A 163 10.07 -11.17 -26.77
C GLN A 163 10.90 -12.31 -26.16
N ARG A 164 11.94 -11.97 -25.40
CA ARG A 164 12.79 -12.96 -24.68
C ARG A 164 12.17 -13.42 -23.36
N LEU A 165 11.14 -12.74 -22.86
CA LEU A 165 10.44 -13.12 -21.64
C LEU A 165 9.66 -14.42 -21.82
N PRO A 166 9.55 -15.26 -20.78
CA PRO A 166 8.59 -16.36 -20.78
C PRO A 166 7.17 -15.87 -21.11
N GLU A 167 6.39 -16.68 -21.81
CA GLU A 167 5.02 -16.32 -22.19
C GLU A 167 4.14 -15.97 -20.99
N SER A 168 4.31 -16.65 -19.87
CA SER A 168 3.61 -16.35 -18.61
C SER A 168 3.88 -14.93 -18.12
N VAL A 169 5.14 -14.49 -18.17
CA VAL A 169 5.57 -13.13 -17.83
C VAL A 169 4.98 -12.11 -18.81
N GLN A 170 5.08 -12.36 -20.12
CA GLN A 170 4.50 -11.49 -21.15
C GLN A 170 3.00 -11.26 -20.92
N ASN A 171 2.26 -12.32 -20.57
CA ASN A 171 0.82 -12.26 -20.31
C ASN A 171 0.47 -11.47 -19.03
N ARG A 172 1.41 -11.30 -18.10
CA ARG A 172 1.21 -10.55 -16.85
C ARG A 172 1.76 -9.12 -16.91
N LEU A 173 2.70 -8.83 -17.82
CA LEU A 173 3.37 -7.54 -17.87
C LEU A 173 2.42 -6.44 -18.36
N ILE A 174 2.47 -5.29 -17.69
CA ILE A 174 1.80 -4.05 -18.06
C ILE A 174 2.76 -2.88 -17.82
N ILE A 175 2.66 -1.83 -18.63
CA ILE A 175 3.62 -0.72 -18.59
C ILE A 175 2.93 0.55 -18.09
N GLU A 176 3.62 1.27 -17.23
CA GLU A 176 3.19 2.52 -16.61
C GLU A 176 4.01 3.70 -17.15
N ASN A 177 3.36 4.85 -17.38
CA ASN A 177 4.04 6.11 -17.65
C ASN A 177 4.85 6.58 -16.43
N ASP A 178 5.93 7.31 -16.64
CA ASP A 178 6.79 7.80 -15.57
C ASP A 178 6.88 9.33 -15.51
N ASP A 179 7.39 9.84 -14.40
CA ASP A 179 7.46 11.26 -14.08
C ASP A 179 8.59 12.03 -14.83
N ARG A 180 9.37 11.37 -15.71
CA ARG A 180 10.57 11.98 -16.30
C ARG A 180 10.87 11.64 -17.75
N LEU A 181 10.80 10.35 -18.09
CA LEU A 181 11.41 9.83 -19.32
C LEU A 181 10.37 9.42 -20.36
N TYR A 182 9.32 8.71 -19.94
CA TYR A 182 8.31 8.15 -20.83
C TYR A 182 6.91 8.57 -20.38
N ASN A 183 6.33 9.50 -21.14
CA ASN A 183 4.98 10.01 -20.86
C ASN A 183 3.89 9.04 -21.29
N SER A 184 2.64 9.42 -21.06
CA SER A 184 1.47 8.57 -21.34
C SER A 184 1.32 8.19 -22.82
N GLU A 185 1.70 9.08 -23.76
CA GLU A 185 1.62 8.84 -25.20
C GLU A 185 2.64 7.79 -25.64
N GLU A 186 3.90 7.96 -25.25
CA GLU A 186 4.99 7.04 -25.59
C GLU A 186 4.78 5.64 -25.02
N VAL A 187 4.27 5.56 -23.78
CA VAL A 187 3.90 4.27 -23.16
C VAL A 187 2.73 3.64 -23.90
N LEU A 188 1.72 4.40 -24.29
CA LEU A 188 0.59 3.89 -25.06
C LEU A 188 1.03 3.35 -26.43
N GLU A 189 1.94 4.02 -27.13
CA GLU A 189 2.52 3.54 -28.40
C GLU A 189 3.27 2.23 -28.22
N LEU A 190 4.14 2.14 -27.21
CA LEU A 190 4.87 0.91 -26.89
C LEU A 190 3.92 -0.24 -26.55
N THR A 191 2.93 0.00 -25.69
CA THR A 191 1.99 -1.06 -25.25
C THR A 191 1.08 -1.52 -26.39
N ASN A 192 0.69 -0.64 -27.31
CA ASN A 192 0.00 -1.01 -28.55
C ASN A 192 0.87 -1.87 -29.47
N ARG A 193 2.17 -1.55 -29.62
CA ARG A 193 3.14 -2.37 -30.37
C ARG A 193 3.29 -3.76 -29.78
N LEU A 194 3.34 -3.86 -28.44
CA LEU A 194 3.50 -5.12 -27.72
C LEU A 194 2.19 -5.88 -27.46
N GLN A 195 1.04 -5.28 -27.73
CA GLN A 195 -0.30 -5.83 -27.49
C GLN A 195 -0.53 -6.20 -26.00
N ILE A 196 0.01 -5.38 -25.08
CA ILE A 196 -0.15 -5.49 -23.63
C ILE A 196 -0.82 -4.24 -23.05
N PRO A 197 -1.39 -4.30 -21.84
CA PRO A 197 -2.05 -3.14 -21.23
C PRO A 197 -1.09 -2.01 -20.81
N SER A 198 -1.57 -0.77 -20.98
CA SER A 198 -1.01 0.44 -20.40
C SER A 198 -1.68 0.77 -19.07
N VAL A 199 -0.90 1.13 -18.05
CA VAL A 199 -1.36 1.72 -16.79
C VAL A 199 -1.13 3.22 -16.84
N PHE A 200 -2.16 3.98 -16.54
CA PHE A 200 -2.07 5.43 -16.40
C PHE A 200 -1.85 5.79 -14.92
N ASP A 201 -0.81 6.58 -14.64
CA ASP A 201 -0.61 7.25 -13.35
C ASP A 201 -0.83 8.76 -13.52
N ASN A 202 -1.74 9.32 -12.73
CA ASN A 202 -2.15 10.72 -12.82
C ASN A 202 -1.06 11.71 -12.40
N LEU A 203 -0.26 11.39 -11.38
CA LEU A 203 0.79 12.29 -10.90
C LEU A 203 1.97 12.30 -11.86
N HIS A 204 2.37 11.15 -12.38
CA HIS A 204 3.39 11.05 -13.41
C HIS A 204 2.97 11.83 -14.67
N HIS A 205 1.71 11.71 -15.10
CA HIS A 205 1.17 12.48 -16.20
C HIS A 205 1.20 13.99 -15.95
N ALA A 206 0.83 14.43 -14.75
CA ALA A 206 0.84 15.85 -14.41
C ALA A 206 2.27 16.46 -14.43
N ILE A 207 3.30 15.65 -14.16
CA ILE A 207 4.70 16.09 -14.12
C ILE A 207 5.37 15.99 -15.50
N ASN A 208 5.06 14.95 -16.26
CA ASN A 208 5.62 14.64 -17.56
C ASN A 208 4.50 14.49 -18.62
N PRO A 209 3.77 15.57 -18.93
CA PRO A 209 2.66 15.52 -19.88
C PRO A 209 3.16 15.33 -21.31
N PRO A 210 2.44 14.58 -22.17
CA PRO A 210 2.75 14.48 -23.59
C PRO A 210 2.67 15.84 -24.29
N PRO A 211 3.53 16.12 -25.30
CA PRO A 211 3.44 17.32 -26.12
C PRO A 211 2.10 17.47 -26.88
N SER A 212 1.44 16.36 -27.19
CA SER A 212 0.11 16.33 -27.83
C SER A 212 -1.01 16.86 -26.92
N GLY A 213 -0.75 17.04 -25.61
CA GLY A 213 -1.74 17.45 -24.63
C GLY A 213 -2.65 16.31 -24.18
N GLY A 214 -3.86 16.65 -23.76
CA GLY A 214 -4.84 15.70 -23.21
C GLY A 214 -4.83 15.70 -21.68
N ASP A 215 -6.02 15.62 -21.10
CA ASP A 215 -6.22 15.52 -19.66
C ASP A 215 -6.21 14.05 -19.18
N ASP A 216 -6.32 13.85 -17.87
CA ASP A 216 -6.37 12.52 -17.27
C ASP A 216 -7.47 11.64 -17.88
N ARG A 217 -8.66 12.21 -18.12
CA ARG A 217 -9.80 11.50 -18.70
C ARG A 217 -9.49 10.96 -20.09
N TYR A 218 -8.86 11.80 -20.94
CA TYR A 218 -8.45 11.39 -22.29
C TYR A 218 -7.48 10.21 -22.24
N TRP A 219 -6.43 10.30 -21.41
CA TRP A 219 -5.39 9.26 -21.35
C TRP A 219 -5.87 7.98 -20.65
N ILE A 220 -6.74 8.07 -19.64
CA ILE A 220 -7.40 6.91 -19.04
C ILE A 220 -8.24 6.17 -20.09
N ALA A 221 -9.03 6.90 -20.90
CA ALA A 221 -9.84 6.31 -21.96
C ALA A 221 -8.98 5.71 -23.09
N ALA A 222 -7.85 6.33 -23.44
CA ALA A 222 -6.92 5.79 -24.42
C ALA A 222 -6.26 4.50 -23.91
N ALA A 223 -5.75 4.49 -22.67
CA ALA A 223 -5.18 3.31 -22.03
C ALA A 223 -6.19 2.15 -21.91
N ALA A 224 -7.47 2.45 -21.66
CA ALA A 224 -8.54 1.43 -21.57
C ALA A 224 -8.61 0.52 -22.80
N LYS A 225 -8.32 1.05 -24.00
CA LYS A 225 -8.36 0.30 -25.27
C LYS A 225 -7.30 -0.81 -25.33
N THR A 226 -6.23 -0.72 -24.55
CA THR A 226 -5.17 -1.73 -24.48
C THR A 226 -5.56 -2.92 -23.59
N TRP A 227 -6.52 -2.75 -22.67
CA TRP A 227 -7.00 -3.79 -21.77
C TRP A 227 -7.97 -4.73 -22.49
N LYS A 228 -7.67 -6.03 -22.50
CA LYS A 228 -8.51 -7.08 -23.10
C LYS A 228 -9.19 -7.90 -21.99
N ALA A 229 -10.16 -8.70 -22.35
CA ALA A 229 -10.88 -9.57 -21.39
C ALA A 229 -9.94 -10.48 -20.57
N ARG A 230 -8.83 -10.94 -21.18
CA ARG A 230 -7.80 -11.74 -20.52
C ARG A 230 -7.04 -10.98 -19.43
N ASP A 231 -6.99 -9.65 -19.51
CA ASP A 231 -6.23 -8.79 -18.61
C ASP A 231 -7.05 -8.33 -17.38
N GLY A 232 -8.37 -8.58 -17.44
CA GLY A 232 -9.30 -8.12 -16.42
C GLY A 232 -9.70 -6.66 -16.63
N LYS A 233 -10.20 -6.02 -15.57
CA LYS A 233 -10.58 -4.62 -15.59
C LYS A 233 -9.36 -3.71 -15.75
N GLN A 234 -9.55 -2.54 -16.38
CA GLN A 234 -8.54 -1.51 -16.36
C GLN A 234 -8.14 -1.17 -14.92
N LYS A 235 -6.86 -1.01 -14.71
CA LYS A 235 -6.28 -0.50 -13.46
C LYS A 235 -5.51 0.78 -13.76
N ILE A 236 -5.70 1.78 -12.92
CA ILE A 236 -4.93 3.03 -12.92
C ILE A 236 -4.20 3.17 -11.60
N HIS A 237 -3.12 3.94 -11.58
CA HIS A 237 -2.49 4.41 -10.36
C HIS A 237 -2.94 5.85 -10.08
N TYR A 238 -3.16 6.13 -8.80
CA TYR A 238 -3.55 7.45 -8.33
C TYR A 238 -2.69 7.87 -7.16
N SER A 239 -2.10 9.02 -7.28
CA SER A 239 -1.34 9.67 -6.22
C SER A 239 -1.55 11.18 -6.21
N GLN A 240 -1.16 11.83 -5.14
CA GLN A 240 -1.21 13.27 -4.97
C GLN A 240 0.18 13.79 -4.63
N GLN A 241 0.55 14.94 -5.22
CA GLN A 241 1.82 15.59 -4.97
C GLN A 241 1.90 16.08 -3.52
N ALA A 242 2.94 15.67 -2.79
CA ALA A 242 3.19 16.16 -1.44
C ALA A 242 3.52 17.67 -1.45
N PRO A 243 2.80 18.50 -0.68
CA PRO A 243 3.04 19.95 -0.64
C PRO A 243 4.48 20.27 -0.22
N GLY A 244 5.13 21.17 -0.97
CA GLY A 244 6.49 21.62 -0.67
C GLY A 244 7.60 20.57 -0.83
N LYS A 245 7.30 19.38 -1.38
CA LYS A 245 8.29 18.36 -1.70
C LYS A 245 8.63 18.37 -3.19
N ARG A 246 9.74 17.67 -3.55
CA ARG A 246 10.14 17.52 -4.95
C ARG A 246 8.98 16.97 -5.81
N PRO A 247 8.91 17.33 -7.12
CA PRO A 247 7.95 16.71 -8.02
C PRO A 247 8.02 15.16 -7.96
N GLY A 248 6.87 14.50 -8.00
CA GLY A 248 6.73 13.04 -7.87
C GLY A 248 6.76 12.53 -6.42
N ALA A 249 6.87 13.39 -5.42
CA ALA A 249 6.78 12.96 -4.03
C ALA A 249 5.31 12.74 -3.63
N HIS A 250 4.98 11.55 -3.20
CA HIS A 250 3.61 11.20 -2.75
C HIS A 250 3.28 11.81 -1.39
N THR A 251 2.02 12.19 -1.21
CA THR A 251 1.48 12.71 0.05
C THR A 251 1.52 11.66 1.16
N ASP A 252 1.45 12.15 2.40
CA ASP A 252 1.34 11.29 3.59
C ASP A 252 -0.05 10.65 3.67
N THR A 253 -1.11 11.35 3.29
CA THR A 253 -2.50 10.88 3.20
C THR A 253 -3.19 11.48 1.98
N ILE A 254 -4.21 10.80 1.45
CA ILE A 254 -5.04 11.32 0.35
C ILE A 254 -5.95 12.44 0.86
N GLN A 255 -5.89 13.59 0.18
CA GLN A 255 -6.85 14.68 0.37
C GLN A 255 -8.15 14.29 -0.33
N LEU A 256 -9.20 14.08 0.49
CA LEU A 256 -10.41 13.41 0.03
C LEU A 256 -11.20 14.22 -1.01
N ASP A 257 -11.25 15.54 -0.86
CA ASP A 257 -11.99 16.40 -1.81
C ASP A 257 -11.33 16.38 -3.20
N THR A 258 -9.99 16.39 -3.26
CA THR A 258 -9.24 16.27 -4.53
C THR A 258 -9.45 14.89 -5.16
N PHE A 259 -9.43 13.83 -4.35
CA PHE A 259 -9.73 12.47 -4.83
C PHE A 259 -11.16 12.36 -5.36
N GLN A 260 -12.13 12.94 -4.65
CA GLN A 260 -13.54 12.90 -5.08
C GLN A 260 -13.76 13.63 -6.41
N GLN A 261 -13.06 14.76 -6.62
CA GLN A 261 -13.10 15.47 -7.91
C GLN A 261 -12.56 14.60 -9.05
N PHE A 262 -11.41 13.97 -8.85
CA PHE A 262 -10.83 13.01 -9.80
C PHE A 262 -11.78 11.84 -10.07
N TYR A 263 -12.29 11.21 -9.00
CA TYR A 263 -13.20 10.08 -9.07
C TYR A 263 -14.47 10.37 -9.86
N ASN A 264 -15.05 11.56 -9.68
CA ASN A 264 -16.27 11.99 -10.37
C ASN A 264 -16.06 12.26 -11.87
N GLN A 265 -14.81 12.39 -12.32
CA GLN A 265 -14.46 12.59 -13.73
C GLN A 265 -14.25 11.27 -14.48
N LEU A 266 -14.20 10.14 -13.79
CA LEU A 266 -14.02 8.83 -14.42
C LEU A 266 -15.30 8.42 -15.17
N ASP A 267 -15.15 8.13 -16.47
CA ASP A 267 -16.26 7.68 -17.32
C ASP A 267 -16.71 6.25 -17.02
N ASP A 268 -15.75 5.38 -16.65
CA ASP A 268 -16.01 3.99 -16.28
C ASP A 268 -16.01 3.80 -14.76
N PRO A 269 -17.17 3.58 -14.12
CA PRO A 269 -17.24 3.35 -12.68
C PRO A 269 -16.70 1.98 -12.25
N THR A 270 -16.16 1.17 -13.16
CA THR A 270 -15.62 -0.16 -12.85
C THR A 270 -14.10 -0.21 -12.77
N ILE A 271 -13.41 0.88 -13.12
CA ILE A 271 -11.94 0.99 -13.10
C ILE A 271 -11.39 0.69 -11.69
N ASP A 272 -10.35 -0.14 -11.60
CA ASP A 272 -9.64 -0.38 -10.37
C ASP A 272 -8.58 0.73 -10.12
N ILE A 273 -8.56 1.30 -8.92
CA ILE A 273 -7.67 2.42 -8.55
C ILE A 273 -6.67 1.93 -7.50
N MET A 274 -5.39 1.91 -7.87
CA MET A 274 -4.28 1.64 -6.96
C MET A 274 -3.75 2.96 -6.42
N LEU A 275 -3.91 3.19 -5.11
CA LEU A 275 -3.40 4.38 -4.46
C LEU A 275 -1.89 4.25 -4.15
N GLU A 276 -1.14 5.26 -4.51
CA GLU A 276 0.26 5.42 -4.15
C GLU A 276 0.42 6.55 -3.14
N VAL A 277 0.33 6.19 -1.88
CA VAL A 277 0.28 7.11 -0.74
C VAL A 277 1.01 6.51 0.45
N LYS A 278 1.51 7.32 1.38
CA LYS A 278 2.33 6.80 2.47
C LYS A 278 1.52 6.10 3.56
N ASP A 279 0.30 6.53 3.85
CA ASP A 279 -0.59 5.92 4.84
C ASP A 279 -1.36 4.68 4.33
N LYS A 280 -1.07 4.23 3.09
CA LYS A 280 -1.43 2.90 2.55
C LYS A 280 -2.92 2.57 2.64
N ASN A 281 -3.21 1.51 3.44
CA ASN A 281 -4.57 1.01 3.68
C ASN A 281 -5.48 2.04 4.35
N LEU A 282 -4.95 3.02 5.05
CA LEU A 282 -5.78 4.06 5.69
C LEU A 282 -6.45 4.94 4.64
N SER A 283 -5.69 5.45 3.67
CA SER A 283 -6.26 6.17 2.53
C SER A 283 -7.13 5.28 1.65
N ALA A 284 -6.81 3.98 1.50
CA ALA A 284 -7.67 3.08 0.74
C ALA A 284 -9.07 2.97 1.38
N ILE A 285 -9.16 2.80 2.69
CA ILE A 285 -10.44 2.79 3.42
C ILE A 285 -11.12 4.17 3.37
N LYS A 286 -10.37 5.26 3.55
CA LYS A 286 -10.86 6.64 3.43
C LYS A 286 -11.57 6.85 2.09
N CYS A 287 -10.91 6.50 0.98
CA CYS A 287 -11.46 6.63 -0.37
C CYS A 287 -12.64 5.67 -0.63
N GLN A 288 -12.58 4.42 -0.13
CA GLN A 288 -13.70 3.49 -0.23
C GLN A 288 -14.93 4.00 0.51
N ASN A 289 -14.77 4.55 1.72
CA ASN A 289 -15.86 5.11 2.48
C ASN A 289 -16.49 6.32 1.76
N ALA A 290 -15.69 7.15 1.10
CA ALA A 290 -16.18 8.32 0.37
C ALA A 290 -16.93 7.96 -0.92
N THR A 291 -16.56 6.84 -1.57
CA THR A 291 -17.11 6.44 -2.87
C THR A 291 -18.11 5.27 -2.78
N THR A 292 -18.44 4.84 -1.56
CA THR A 292 -19.35 3.69 -1.38
C THR A 292 -20.76 3.99 -1.92
N ALA A 293 -21.32 3.07 -2.72
CA ALA A 293 -22.71 3.13 -3.15
C ALA A 293 -23.72 2.82 -2.01
N ASN A 294 -23.22 2.34 -0.86
CA ASN A 294 -24.07 1.97 0.28
C ASN A 294 -23.53 2.64 1.57
N PRO A 295 -23.70 3.97 1.71
CA PRO A 295 -23.24 4.71 2.87
C PRO A 295 -24.02 4.28 4.12
N ARG A 296 -23.28 3.89 5.17
CA ARG A 296 -23.86 3.49 6.46
C ARG A 296 -23.04 4.09 7.60
N PRO A 297 -23.65 4.75 8.58
CA PRO A 297 -22.93 5.39 9.71
C PRO A 297 -21.97 4.46 10.44
N VAL A 298 -22.26 3.15 10.52
CA VAL A 298 -21.40 2.15 11.16
C VAL A 298 -20.00 2.07 10.53
N LEU A 299 -19.84 2.40 9.25
CA LEU A 299 -18.53 2.43 8.58
C LEU A 299 -17.65 3.53 9.18
N LEU A 300 -18.24 4.71 9.41
CA LEU A 300 -17.54 5.84 10.03
C LEU A 300 -17.29 5.62 11.52
N GLU A 301 -18.20 4.95 12.22
CA GLU A 301 -18.02 4.57 13.62
C GLU A 301 -16.87 3.59 13.80
N LYS A 302 -16.75 2.61 12.88
CA LYS A 302 -15.63 1.66 12.87
C LYS A 302 -14.30 2.39 12.69
N GLU A 303 -14.21 3.30 11.73
CA GLU A 303 -13.02 4.12 11.52
C GLU A 303 -12.73 5.02 12.72
N TRP A 304 -13.73 5.71 13.25
CA TRP A 304 -13.56 6.52 14.46
C TRP A 304 -13.03 5.70 15.63
N GLY A 305 -13.52 4.47 15.81
CA GLY A 305 -13.00 3.55 16.83
C GLY A 305 -11.49 3.34 16.73
N ARG A 306 -10.94 3.29 15.51
CA ARG A 306 -9.50 3.13 15.26
C ARG A 306 -8.71 4.43 15.51
N TYR A 307 -9.23 5.57 15.08
CA TYR A 307 -8.55 6.88 15.15
C TYR A 307 -8.63 7.58 16.49
N LYS A 308 -9.65 7.31 17.31
CA LYS A 308 -10.06 8.20 18.40
C LYS A 308 -8.95 8.55 19.39
N TYR A 309 -8.07 7.64 19.77
CA TYR A 309 -6.99 7.93 20.72
C TYR A 309 -5.82 8.66 20.05
N ALA A 310 -5.55 8.39 18.79
CA ALA A 310 -4.58 9.14 18.00
C ALA A 310 -5.03 10.61 17.79
N VAL A 311 -6.33 10.83 17.59
CA VAL A 311 -6.91 12.19 17.56
C VAL A 311 -6.90 12.83 18.94
N LEU A 312 -7.23 12.09 20.01
CA LEU A 312 -7.27 12.62 21.38
C LEU A 312 -5.89 13.11 21.84
N GLU A 313 -4.81 12.42 21.46
CA GLU A 313 -3.44 12.83 21.84
C GLU A 313 -2.98 14.11 21.16
N ARG A 314 -3.65 14.51 20.06
CA ARG A 314 -3.34 15.73 19.31
C ARG A 314 -4.30 16.87 19.65
N SER A 315 -5.60 16.60 19.65
CA SER A 315 -6.62 17.62 19.87
C SER A 315 -7.86 17.08 20.59
N PRO A 316 -8.01 17.29 21.90
CA PRO A 316 -9.25 16.99 22.62
C PRO A 316 -10.47 17.73 22.07
N ALA A 317 -10.28 18.92 21.50
CA ALA A 317 -11.36 19.70 20.89
C ALA A 317 -11.89 18.99 19.64
N ILE A 318 -11.01 18.58 18.73
CA ILE A 318 -11.39 17.82 17.51
C ILE A 318 -11.96 16.45 17.88
N TYR A 319 -11.38 15.76 18.87
CA TYR A 319 -11.95 14.53 19.40
C TYR A 319 -13.42 14.72 19.82
N GLN A 320 -13.76 15.81 20.52
CA GLN A 320 -15.13 16.09 20.92
C GLN A 320 -16.02 16.50 19.74
N ALA A 321 -15.49 17.25 18.78
CA ALA A 321 -16.19 17.61 17.54
C ALA A 321 -16.62 16.37 16.76
N ILE A 322 -15.70 15.41 16.56
CA ILE A 322 -16.01 14.14 15.86
C ILE A 322 -17.05 13.33 16.64
N ARG A 323 -16.95 13.25 17.95
CA ARG A 323 -17.98 12.59 18.78
C ARG A 323 -19.36 13.20 18.62
N THR A 324 -19.43 14.50 18.45
CA THR A 324 -20.69 15.22 18.21
C THR A 324 -21.20 14.96 16.81
N LEU A 325 -20.33 15.05 15.81
CA LEU A 325 -20.64 14.77 14.40
C LEU A 325 -21.26 13.38 14.22
N LEU A 326 -20.71 12.35 14.86
CA LEU A 326 -21.16 10.96 14.72
C LEU A 326 -22.34 10.56 15.65
N LYS A 327 -22.93 11.51 16.39
CA LYS A 327 -24.16 11.25 17.15
C LYS A 327 -25.39 11.10 16.25
N ASP A 328 -25.43 11.87 15.18
CA ASP A 328 -26.48 11.75 14.17
C ASP A 328 -26.25 10.47 13.36
N LYS A 329 -27.22 9.55 13.43
CA LYS A 329 -27.17 8.26 12.74
C LYS A 329 -27.93 8.25 11.41
N GLU A 330 -28.57 9.37 11.07
CA GLU A 330 -29.30 9.54 9.82
C GLU A 330 -28.42 10.10 8.70
N THR A 331 -27.25 10.65 9.05
CA THR A 331 -26.32 11.25 8.10
C THR A 331 -25.05 10.41 7.91
N TYR A 332 -24.35 10.65 6.81
CA TYR A 332 -23.07 10.02 6.48
C TYR A 332 -22.01 11.09 6.20
N PRO A 333 -21.51 11.79 7.24
CA PRO A 333 -20.63 12.94 7.08
C PRO A 333 -19.15 12.52 6.83
N VAL A 334 -18.89 11.73 5.80
CA VAL A 334 -17.59 11.11 5.52
C VAL A 334 -16.49 12.15 5.28
N HIS A 335 -16.75 13.19 4.48
CA HIS A 335 -15.78 14.25 4.20
C HIS A 335 -15.42 15.03 5.44
N GLU A 336 -16.42 15.41 6.24
CA GLU A 336 -16.20 16.16 7.47
C GLU A 336 -15.44 15.35 8.53
N LEU A 337 -15.75 14.06 8.66
CA LEU A 337 -15.01 13.15 9.54
C LEU A 337 -13.53 13.13 9.21
N TYR A 338 -13.18 12.85 7.94
CA TYR A 338 -11.76 12.73 7.55
C TYR A 338 -11.06 14.10 7.53
N ARG A 339 -11.77 15.18 7.18
CA ARG A 339 -11.24 16.55 7.32
C ARG A 339 -10.85 16.86 8.77
N LEU A 340 -11.70 16.52 9.73
CA LEU A 340 -11.40 16.70 11.15
C LEU A 340 -10.21 15.83 11.60
N ILE A 341 -10.13 14.57 11.14
CA ILE A 341 -8.99 13.69 11.42
C ILE A 341 -7.71 14.30 10.86
N ASP A 342 -7.69 14.68 9.58
CA ASP A 342 -6.52 15.27 8.92
C ASP A 342 -6.10 16.58 9.63
N THR A 343 -7.07 17.42 10.07
CA THR A 343 -6.80 18.62 10.86
C THR A 343 -6.12 18.29 12.19
N ALA A 344 -6.58 17.25 12.90
CA ALA A 344 -5.95 16.85 14.16
C ALA A 344 -4.49 16.41 13.95
N PHE A 345 -4.20 15.71 12.86
CA PHE A 345 -2.84 15.28 12.54
C PHE A 345 -1.93 16.40 12.05
N ALA A 346 -2.47 17.53 11.63
CA ALA A 346 -1.72 18.74 11.32
C ALA A 346 -1.33 19.56 12.57
N GLU A 347 -1.98 19.32 13.74
CA GLU A 347 -1.64 19.99 14.99
C GLU A 347 -0.35 19.40 15.60
N GLU A 348 0.44 20.27 16.25
CA GLU A 348 1.61 19.83 17.00
C GLU A 348 1.22 19.01 18.23
N LEU A 349 2.04 18.02 18.56
CA LEU A 349 1.80 17.14 19.69
C LEU A 349 1.96 17.92 21.02
N CYS A 350 0.88 17.98 21.80
CA CYS A 350 0.89 18.58 23.14
C CYS A 350 1.13 17.50 24.21
N PRO A 351 2.18 17.62 25.06
CA PRO A 351 2.49 16.61 26.08
C PRO A 351 1.32 16.28 27.01
N GLY A 352 0.52 17.28 27.40
CA GLY A 352 -0.65 17.06 28.27
C GLY A 352 -1.77 16.28 27.57
N TYR A 353 -1.96 16.47 26.27
CA TYR A 353 -2.95 15.70 25.49
C TYR A 353 -2.49 14.28 25.26
N ALA A 354 -1.20 14.08 25.01
CA ALA A 354 -0.61 12.76 24.88
C ALA A 354 -0.72 11.95 26.19
N GLU A 355 -0.48 12.60 27.33
CA GLU A 355 -0.69 12.00 28.65
C GLU A 355 -2.15 11.60 28.88
N ASN A 356 -3.09 12.48 28.54
CA ASN A 356 -4.52 12.22 28.66
C ASN A 356 -4.95 11.01 27.79
N ALA A 357 -4.50 10.95 26.55
CA ALA A 357 -4.77 9.81 25.65
C ALA A 357 -4.20 8.51 26.22
N ALA A 358 -2.96 8.53 26.71
CA ALA A 358 -2.33 7.37 27.36
C ALA A 358 -3.11 6.91 28.61
N ALA A 359 -3.61 7.85 29.42
CA ALA A 359 -4.42 7.52 30.59
C ALA A 359 -5.76 6.87 30.21
N HIS A 360 -6.38 7.31 29.11
CA HIS A 360 -7.58 6.67 28.56
C HIS A 360 -7.30 5.24 28.10
N VAL A 361 -6.20 4.99 27.40
CA VAL A 361 -5.78 3.64 26.96
C VAL A 361 -5.42 2.78 28.17
N TRP A 362 -4.67 3.32 29.14
CA TRP A 362 -4.38 2.61 30.41
C TRP A 362 -5.65 2.19 31.15
N GLY A 363 -6.72 2.97 31.05
CA GLY A 363 -8.02 2.68 31.67
C GLY A 363 -8.57 1.29 31.34
N TYR A 364 -8.26 0.71 30.16
CA TYR A 364 -8.67 -0.64 29.78
C TYR A 364 -7.99 -1.72 30.62
N PHE A 365 -6.77 -1.48 31.08
CA PHE A 365 -5.95 -2.45 31.82
C PHE A 365 -6.03 -2.25 33.33
N LYS A 366 -6.40 -1.04 33.80
CA LYS A 366 -6.31 -0.61 35.19
C LYS A 366 -6.90 -1.62 36.20
N LYS A 367 -7.96 -2.34 35.82
CA LYS A 367 -8.63 -3.30 36.71
C LYS A 367 -7.90 -4.65 36.78
N HIS A 368 -7.23 -5.04 35.69
CA HIS A 368 -6.63 -6.38 35.52
C HIS A 368 -5.10 -6.39 35.63
N ALA A 369 -4.48 -5.19 35.52
CA ALA A 369 -3.03 -5.06 35.56
C ALA A 369 -2.45 -5.49 36.92
N THR A 370 -1.34 -6.22 36.85
CA THR A 370 -0.54 -6.57 38.02
C THR A 370 0.10 -5.36 38.69
N ASN A 371 0.53 -5.50 39.95
CA ASN A 371 1.23 -4.41 40.65
C ASN A 371 2.55 -4.01 39.93
N ALA A 372 3.23 -4.93 39.28
CA ALA A 372 4.44 -4.63 38.52
C ALA A 372 4.12 -3.77 37.28
N GLU A 373 3.06 -4.07 36.54
CA GLU A 373 2.60 -3.32 35.37
C GLU A 373 2.11 -1.92 35.73
N ARG A 374 1.41 -1.77 36.87
CA ARG A 374 1.00 -0.46 37.42
C ARG A 374 2.23 0.40 37.71
N ARG A 375 3.20 -0.13 38.47
CA ARG A 375 4.43 0.60 38.77
C ARG A 375 5.22 0.96 37.51
N GLN A 376 5.24 0.07 36.51
CA GLN A 376 5.92 0.36 35.24
C GLN A 376 5.21 1.47 34.46
N TYR A 377 3.88 1.46 34.42
CA TYR A 377 3.10 2.55 33.78
C TYR A 377 3.34 3.89 34.48
N GLU A 378 3.26 3.92 35.81
CA GLU A 378 3.51 5.12 36.61
C GLU A 378 4.94 5.65 36.43
N LYS A 379 5.93 4.76 36.36
CA LYS A 379 7.33 5.12 36.08
C LYS A 379 7.47 5.74 34.67
N ASN A 380 6.89 5.12 33.65
CA ASN A 380 6.97 5.64 32.30
C ASN A 380 6.26 7.00 32.15
N LEU A 381 5.12 7.16 32.81
CA LEU A 381 4.39 8.42 32.87
C LEU A 381 5.20 9.51 33.56
N ALA A 382 5.81 9.22 34.72
CA ALA A 382 6.69 10.16 35.42
C ALA A 382 7.90 10.53 34.58
N ASN A 383 8.55 9.56 33.91
CA ASN A 383 9.68 9.82 33.02
C ASN A 383 9.27 10.73 31.84
N TYR A 384 8.08 10.50 31.26
CA TYR A 384 7.56 11.34 30.17
C TYR A 384 7.33 12.80 30.65
N ARG A 385 6.69 12.99 31.80
CA ARG A 385 6.48 14.31 32.42
C ARG A 385 7.78 15.07 32.70
N ASN A 386 8.81 14.34 33.09
CA ASN A 386 10.11 14.90 33.42
C ASN A 386 11.07 15.01 32.22
N ASN A 387 10.59 14.74 30.99
CA ASN A 387 11.40 14.71 29.77
C ASN A 387 12.59 13.72 29.83
N THR A 388 12.51 12.67 30.66
CA THR A 388 13.50 11.59 30.77
C THR A 388 13.06 10.31 30.08
N GLY A 389 11.87 10.31 29.48
CA GLY A 389 11.29 9.23 28.71
C GLY A 389 10.50 9.75 27.51
N THR A 390 10.16 8.88 26.56
CA THR A 390 9.46 9.23 25.33
C THR A 390 8.02 8.71 25.32
N LEU A 391 7.14 9.38 24.56
CA LEU A 391 5.78 8.89 24.28
C LEU A 391 5.81 7.49 23.64
N ALA A 392 6.74 7.24 22.73
CA ALA A 392 6.93 5.93 22.09
C ALA A 392 7.20 4.81 23.11
N THR A 393 7.96 5.09 24.18
CA THR A 393 8.19 4.10 25.25
C THR A 393 6.90 3.79 26.02
N MET A 394 6.08 4.79 26.29
CA MET A 394 4.78 4.62 26.94
C MET A 394 3.79 3.86 26.03
N LYS A 395 3.67 4.25 24.76
CA LYS A 395 2.84 3.55 23.76
C LYS A 395 3.25 2.09 23.62
N ARG A 396 4.56 1.79 23.56
CA ARG A 396 5.09 0.41 23.47
C ARG A 396 4.71 -0.44 24.67
N GLN A 397 4.72 0.11 25.89
CA GLN A 397 4.25 -0.60 27.08
C GLN A 397 2.75 -0.89 27.00
N LEU A 398 1.94 0.11 26.63
CA LEU A 398 0.49 -0.05 26.50
C LEU A 398 0.14 -1.05 25.40
N PHE A 399 0.89 -1.07 24.30
CA PHE A 399 0.73 -2.06 23.24
C PHE A 399 1.00 -3.50 23.73
N LYS A 400 2.10 -3.71 24.49
CA LYS A 400 2.38 -5.02 25.09
C LYS A 400 1.29 -5.48 26.06
N LEU A 401 0.63 -4.56 26.73
CA LEU A 401 -0.53 -4.89 27.56
C LEU A 401 -1.74 -5.27 26.71
N ALA A 402 -1.94 -4.56 25.57
CA ALA A 402 -2.99 -4.92 24.63
C ALA A 402 -2.80 -6.34 24.06
N GLU A 403 -1.55 -6.73 23.74
CA GLU A 403 -1.21 -8.08 23.33
C GLU A 403 -1.46 -9.09 24.45
N LYS A 404 -0.95 -8.82 25.65
CA LYS A 404 -1.05 -9.73 26.81
C LYS A 404 -2.49 -10.00 27.23
N TYR A 405 -3.36 -8.99 27.14
CA TYR A 405 -4.77 -9.07 27.55
C TYR A 405 -5.73 -9.29 26.39
N ASP A 406 -5.23 -9.68 25.20
CA ASP A 406 -5.99 -9.97 23.97
C ASP A 406 -7.05 -8.89 23.66
N SER A 407 -6.65 -7.61 23.76
CA SER A 407 -7.55 -6.49 23.50
C SER A 407 -7.60 -6.17 22.01
N ASP A 408 -8.38 -6.92 21.23
CA ASP A 408 -8.54 -6.71 19.78
C ASP A 408 -8.85 -5.27 19.42
N TYR A 409 -9.71 -4.62 20.20
CA TYR A 409 -10.06 -3.22 19.99
C TYR A 409 -8.85 -2.29 20.07
N LEU A 410 -7.95 -2.48 21.05
CA LEU A 410 -6.75 -1.67 21.19
C LEU A 410 -5.66 -2.08 20.20
N LEU A 411 -5.53 -3.36 19.86
CA LEU A 411 -4.58 -3.83 18.85
C LEU A 411 -4.88 -3.25 17.47
N GLN A 412 -6.16 -2.92 17.17
CA GLN A 412 -6.56 -2.23 15.94
C GLN A 412 -6.52 -0.70 16.03
N SER A 413 -6.23 -0.14 17.23
CA SER A 413 -6.18 1.31 17.42
C SER A 413 -4.96 1.93 16.75
N LEU A 414 -5.17 2.93 15.91
CA LEU A 414 -4.13 3.67 15.22
C LEU A 414 -3.25 4.51 16.17
N TYR A 415 -3.66 4.64 17.42
CA TYR A 415 -2.87 5.27 18.49
C TYR A 415 -1.45 4.71 18.61
N PHE A 416 -1.27 3.43 18.33
CA PHE A 416 0.01 2.74 18.45
C PHE A 416 0.88 2.79 17.19
N TYR A 417 0.31 3.20 16.05
CA TYR A 417 0.93 3.08 14.73
C TYR A 417 1.17 4.42 14.05
N LEU A 418 0.48 5.47 14.48
CA LEU A 418 0.64 6.83 13.95
C LEU A 418 1.44 7.68 14.94
N GLU A 419 2.45 8.39 14.42
CA GLU A 419 3.31 9.33 15.16
C GLU A 419 2.88 10.78 14.95
#